data_5e246717bfcd14ad359fb9c0aaba25f9
#
_entry.id   5e246717bfcd14ad359fb9c0aaba25f9
#
_cell.length_a   1.000
_cell.length_b   1.000
_cell.length_c   1.000
_cell.angle_alpha   90.00
_cell.angle_beta   90.00
_cell.angle_gamma   90.00
#
_symmetry.space_group_name_H-M   'P 1'
#
loop_
_entity.id
_entity.type
_entity.pdbx_description
1 polymer ?
#
loop_
_entity_poly.entity_id
_entity_poly.type
_entity_poly.pdbx_seq_one_letter_code
_entity_poly.pdbx_strand_id
1 'polypeptide(L)'
;MMTTRPRGDDRAGRDRLGELADRLLGDGRLRRSAGYVAWSAAGLTALLVATMAVPALEARRANRPSTVPASVRIVDAPEWLVRTPELMEELGHRIADAAGSVSNDRDGLVRAHAQAESSGWFERVERIQRLPDGTIRLEGSMVTPFAVIRWGEKDHLVDADGRLLDWAFAPGSAGSQLPLLVGTRTPP
;
A
#
# COMPACT_ATOMS: atom_id res chain seq x y z
N MET A 1 2.16 60.01 -62.61
CA MET A 1 2.81 58.78 -63.14
C MET A 1 2.51 57.63 -62.19
N MET A 2 1.48 56.84 -62.52
CA MET A 2 1.01 55.72 -61.71
C MET A 2 1.48 54.43 -62.38
N THR A 3 2.37 53.66 -61.76
CA THR A 3 2.83 52.39 -62.26
C THR A 3 1.98 51.29 -61.66
N THR A 4 1.13 50.68 -62.49
CA THR A 4 0.36 49.47 -62.19
C THR A 4 1.27 48.25 -62.22
N ARG A 5 1.38 47.57 -61.08
CA ARG A 5 2.02 46.25 -60.95
C ARG A 5 1.10 45.18 -61.55
N PRO A 6 1.61 44.21 -62.30
CA PRO A 6 0.82 43.11 -62.78
C PRO A 6 0.59 42.07 -61.67
N ARG A 7 -0.67 41.80 -61.40
CA ARG A 7 -1.17 40.83 -60.45
C ARG A 7 -1.52 39.52 -61.25
N GLY A 8 -0.51 38.72 -61.52
CA GLY A 8 -0.78 37.58 -62.36
C GLY A 8 0.29 36.48 -62.30
N ASP A 9 0.47 35.81 -61.15
CA ASP A 9 1.22 34.55 -61.16
C ASP A 9 0.87 33.57 -60.01
N ASP A 10 0.04 33.97 -59.06
CA ASP A 10 -0.28 33.10 -57.93
C ASP A 10 -1.30 32.02 -58.17
N ARG A 11 -2.03 32.05 -59.30
CA ARG A 11 -3.04 31.05 -59.62
C ARG A 11 -2.43 29.77 -60.22
N ALA A 12 -1.43 29.92 -61.09
CA ALA A 12 -0.78 28.78 -61.73
C ALA A 12 -0.04 27.84 -60.77
N GLY A 13 0.44 28.37 -59.62
CA GLY A 13 1.08 27.55 -58.56
C GLY A 13 0.11 26.73 -57.73
N ARG A 14 -1.08 27.30 -57.49
CA ARG A 14 -2.13 26.58 -56.73
C ARG A 14 -2.77 25.43 -57.48
N ASP A 15 -3.01 25.60 -58.79
CA ASP A 15 -3.59 24.58 -59.62
C ASP A 15 -2.65 23.38 -59.79
N ARG A 16 -1.35 23.58 -59.86
CA ARG A 16 -0.35 22.49 -59.94
C ARG A 16 -0.22 21.71 -58.63
N LEU A 17 -0.33 22.39 -57.47
CA LEU A 17 -0.34 21.71 -56.18
C LEU A 17 -1.62 20.90 -55.95
N GLY A 18 -2.76 21.39 -56.43
CA GLY A 18 -4.03 20.65 -56.39
C GLY A 18 -3.99 19.38 -57.25
N GLU A 19 -3.44 19.49 -58.47
CA GLU A 19 -3.33 18.37 -59.40
C GLU A 19 -2.33 17.29 -58.93
N LEU A 20 -1.24 17.70 -58.25
CA LEU A 20 -0.30 16.78 -57.59
C LEU A 20 -0.92 16.11 -56.37
N ALA A 21 -1.70 16.83 -55.58
CA ALA A 21 -2.41 16.28 -54.47
C ALA A 21 -3.48 15.26 -54.90
N ASP A 22 -4.22 15.56 -55.97
CA ASP A 22 -5.23 14.64 -56.54
C ASP A 22 -4.61 13.38 -57.16
N ARG A 23 -3.43 13.48 -57.78
CA ARG A 23 -2.69 12.33 -58.29
C ARG A 23 -2.14 11.47 -57.19
N LEU A 24 -1.64 12.05 -56.09
CA LEU A 24 -1.12 11.34 -54.93
C LEU A 24 -2.24 10.72 -54.07
N LEU A 25 -3.42 11.34 -54.01
CA LEU A 25 -4.58 10.87 -53.26
C LEU A 25 -5.46 9.90 -54.06
N GLY A 26 -5.36 9.92 -55.44
CA GLY A 26 -6.14 9.07 -56.32
C GLY A 26 -5.73 7.59 -56.34
N ASP A 27 -4.51 7.28 -55.93
CA ASP A 27 -4.06 5.90 -55.91
C ASP A 27 -4.62 5.17 -54.67
N GLY A 28 -5.65 4.39 -54.85
CA GLY A 28 -6.33 3.62 -53.79
C GLY A 28 -5.42 2.69 -52.98
N ARG A 29 -4.20 2.44 -53.50
CA ARG A 29 -3.13 1.71 -52.78
C ARG A 29 -2.46 2.58 -51.74
N LEU A 30 -2.19 3.87 -52.04
CA LEU A 30 -1.61 4.83 -51.11
C LEU A 30 -2.56 5.16 -49.94
N ARG A 31 -3.86 5.19 -50.22
CA ARG A 31 -4.88 5.44 -49.21
C ARG A 31 -5.00 4.29 -48.20
N ARG A 32 -4.79 3.04 -48.63
CA ARG A 32 -4.77 1.86 -47.75
C ARG A 32 -3.48 1.81 -46.95
N SER A 33 -2.32 2.09 -47.54
CA SER A 33 -1.05 2.13 -46.81
C SER A 33 -0.97 3.28 -45.82
N ALA A 34 -1.52 4.46 -46.11
CA ALA A 34 -1.63 5.57 -45.17
C ALA A 34 -2.52 5.22 -43.97
N GLY A 35 -3.60 4.45 -44.18
CA GLY A 35 -4.41 3.90 -43.09
C GLY A 35 -3.63 3.00 -42.16
N TYR A 36 -2.84 2.07 -42.67
CA TYR A 36 -2.03 1.16 -41.85
C TYR A 36 -0.94 1.89 -41.09
N VAL A 37 -0.27 2.90 -41.68
CA VAL A 37 0.73 3.72 -41.01
C VAL A 37 0.11 4.56 -39.89
N ALA A 38 -1.08 5.14 -40.13
CA ALA A 38 -1.80 5.90 -39.10
C ALA A 38 -2.22 5.01 -37.91
N TRP A 39 -2.72 3.80 -38.17
CA TRP A 39 -3.11 2.84 -37.17
C TRP A 39 -1.92 2.30 -36.38
N SER A 40 -0.79 2.02 -37.06
CA SER A 40 0.43 1.58 -36.35
C SER A 40 1.06 2.69 -35.53
N ALA A 41 1.03 3.93 -35.99
CA ALA A 41 1.48 5.09 -35.19
C ALA A 41 0.60 5.32 -33.97
N ALA A 42 -0.73 5.23 -34.11
CA ALA A 42 -1.67 5.33 -33.00
C ALA A 42 -1.46 4.20 -31.96
N GLY A 43 -1.27 2.97 -32.43
CA GLY A 43 -0.98 1.83 -31.57
C GLY A 43 0.34 1.98 -30.79
N LEU A 44 1.40 2.46 -31.46
CA LEU A 44 2.69 2.71 -30.83
C LEU A 44 2.61 3.83 -29.79
N THR A 45 1.87 4.90 -30.10
CA THR A 45 1.65 6.00 -29.16
C THR A 45 0.85 5.55 -27.95
N ALA A 46 -0.20 4.76 -28.13
CA ALA A 46 -0.99 4.21 -27.02
C ALA A 46 -0.14 3.30 -26.11
N LEU A 47 0.71 2.46 -26.71
CA LEU A 47 1.62 1.60 -25.97
C LEU A 47 2.66 2.43 -25.17
N LEU A 48 3.23 3.47 -25.77
CA LEU A 48 4.18 4.38 -25.11
C LEU A 48 3.52 5.15 -23.97
N VAL A 49 2.30 5.63 -24.15
CA VAL A 49 1.52 6.29 -23.10
C VAL A 49 1.21 5.31 -21.97
N ALA A 50 0.80 4.08 -22.29
CA ALA A 50 0.52 3.07 -21.29
C ALA A 50 1.76 2.70 -20.47
N THR A 51 2.91 2.51 -21.11
CA THR A 51 4.16 2.16 -20.39
C THR A 51 4.70 3.28 -19.51
N MET A 52 4.42 4.55 -19.84
CA MET A 52 4.82 5.70 -19.02
C MET A 52 3.76 6.09 -17.98
N ALA A 53 2.48 5.96 -18.31
CA ALA A 53 1.39 6.39 -17.42
C ALA A 53 1.15 5.41 -16.27
N VAL A 54 1.30 4.10 -16.50
CA VAL A 54 1.09 3.09 -15.45
C VAL A 54 2.05 3.29 -14.28
N PRO A 55 3.38 3.35 -14.45
CA PRO A 55 4.29 3.56 -13.33
C PRO A 55 4.11 4.94 -12.66
N ALA A 56 3.74 5.96 -13.43
CA ALA A 56 3.45 7.28 -12.87
C ALA A 56 2.17 7.30 -12.01
N LEU A 57 1.15 6.55 -12.40
CA LEU A 57 -0.07 6.37 -11.61
C LEU A 57 0.17 5.52 -10.37
N GLU A 58 0.99 4.49 -10.47
CA GLU A 58 1.38 3.67 -9.33
C GLU A 58 2.21 4.48 -8.34
N ALA A 59 3.18 5.28 -8.81
CA ALA A 59 3.94 6.18 -7.96
C ALA A 59 3.05 7.24 -7.26
N ARG A 60 2.05 7.78 -7.96
CA ARG A 60 1.08 8.72 -7.38
C ARG A 60 0.16 8.05 -6.36
N ARG A 61 -0.21 6.79 -6.56
CA ARG A 61 -0.98 6.01 -5.59
C ARG A 61 -0.13 5.67 -4.36
N ALA A 62 1.13 5.29 -4.58
CA ALA A 62 2.08 4.99 -3.51
C ALA A 62 2.34 6.20 -2.60
N ASN A 63 2.41 7.40 -3.17
CA ASN A 63 2.70 8.64 -2.44
C ASN A 63 1.45 9.39 -1.93
N ARG A 64 0.25 8.80 -2.00
CA ARG A 64 -0.90 9.40 -1.35
C ARG A 64 -0.77 9.19 0.16
N PRO A 65 -0.54 10.24 0.95
CA PRO A 65 -0.60 10.10 2.40
C PRO A 65 -2.02 9.63 2.76
N SER A 66 -2.11 8.50 3.43
CA SER A 66 -3.37 8.11 4.06
C SER A 66 -3.57 9.08 5.22
N THR A 67 -4.53 9.96 5.12
CA THR A 67 -4.89 10.90 6.20
C THR A 67 -5.68 10.18 7.31
N VAL A 68 -6.01 8.94 7.11
CA VAL A 68 -6.68 8.11 8.11
C VAL A 68 -5.61 7.38 8.91
N PRO A 69 -5.62 7.47 10.26
CA PRO A 69 -4.71 6.68 11.07
C PRO A 69 -4.89 5.20 10.71
N ALA A 70 -3.78 4.52 10.47
CA ALA A 70 -3.82 3.12 10.11
C ALA A 70 -4.43 2.34 11.29
N SER A 71 -5.56 1.71 11.07
CA SER A 71 -6.11 0.74 12.01
C SER A 71 -5.47 -0.62 11.76
N VAL A 72 -5.24 -1.39 12.80
CA VAL A 72 -4.73 -2.77 12.69
C VAL A 72 -5.85 -3.73 12.99
N ARG A 73 -6.02 -4.72 12.11
CA ARG A 73 -6.95 -5.82 12.30
C ARG A 73 -6.19 -7.12 12.38
N ILE A 74 -6.19 -7.74 13.55
CA ILE A 74 -5.64 -9.07 13.76
C ILE A 74 -6.71 -10.09 13.34
N VAL A 75 -6.35 -10.97 12.41
CA VAL A 75 -7.25 -12.03 11.94
C VAL A 75 -7.17 -13.18 12.95
N ASP A 76 -8.31 -13.78 13.24
CA ASP A 76 -8.42 -14.89 14.18
C ASP A 76 -7.83 -14.58 15.56
N ALA A 77 -8.03 -13.32 16.00
CA ALA A 77 -7.61 -12.87 17.32
C ALA A 77 -8.18 -13.80 18.40
N PRO A 78 -7.34 -14.34 19.30
CA PRO A 78 -7.80 -15.26 20.32
C PRO A 78 -8.75 -14.57 21.29
N GLU A 79 -9.65 -15.36 21.89
CA GLU A 79 -10.71 -14.81 22.76
C GLU A 79 -10.18 -14.00 23.94
N TRP A 80 -9.04 -14.41 24.50
CA TRP A 80 -8.38 -13.68 25.59
C TRP A 80 -7.94 -12.27 25.17
N LEU A 81 -7.48 -12.08 23.92
CA LEU A 81 -7.10 -10.76 23.40
C LEU A 81 -8.34 -9.88 23.14
N VAL A 82 -9.41 -10.46 22.60
CA VAL A 82 -10.69 -9.76 22.40
C VAL A 82 -11.25 -9.25 23.73
N ARG A 83 -11.03 -9.98 24.81
CA ARG A 83 -11.43 -9.58 26.17
C ARG A 83 -10.51 -8.53 26.81
N THR A 84 -9.37 -8.22 26.18
CA THR A 84 -8.39 -7.24 26.64
C THR A 84 -8.23 -6.13 25.60
N PRO A 85 -9.22 -5.26 25.44
CA PRO A 85 -9.24 -4.25 24.36
C PRO A 85 -8.06 -3.27 24.47
N GLU A 86 -7.62 -2.95 25.67
CA GLU A 86 -6.48 -2.02 25.91
C GLU A 86 -5.17 -2.58 25.30
N LEU A 87 -4.89 -3.86 25.49
CA LEU A 87 -3.73 -4.50 24.89
C LEU A 87 -3.85 -4.57 23.37
N MET A 88 -5.05 -4.92 22.87
CA MET A 88 -5.30 -4.99 21.44
C MET A 88 -5.11 -3.63 20.77
N GLU A 89 -5.56 -2.56 21.41
CA GLU A 89 -5.42 -1.18 20.92
C GLU A 89 -3.95 -0.75 20.92
N GLU A 90 -3.23 -0.95 22.03
CA GLU A 90 -1.81 -0.60 22.13
C GLU A 90 -0.95 -1.37 21.12
N LEU A 91 -1.16 -2.69 21.01
CA LEU A 91 -0.47 -3.51 20.02
C LEU A 91 -0.77 -3.01 18.60
N GLY A 92 -2.03 -2.69 18.34
CA GLY A 92 -2.46 -2.11 17.07
C GLY A 92 -1.77 -0.78 16.79
N HIS A 93 -1.68 0.11 17.77
CA HIS A 93 -0.98 1.39 17.62
C HIS A 93 0.50 1.22 17.31
N ARG A 94 1.22 0.40 18.04
CA ARG A 94 2.66 0.14 17.81
C ARG A 94 2.93 -0.40 16.40
N ILE A 95 2.09 -1.32 15.93
CA ILE A 95 2.21 -1.90 14.59
C ILE A 95 1.86 -0.85 13.51
N ALA A 96 0.81 -0.05 13.74
CA ALA A 96 0.39 1.00 12.82
C ALA A 96 1.46 2.09 12.68
N ASP A 97 2.06 2.51 13.79
CA ASP A 97 3.14 3.51 13.82
C ASP A 97 4.37 3.00 13.06
N ALA A 98 4.75 1.75 13.26
CA ALA A 98 5.86 1.13 12.52
C ALA A 98 5.59 1.06 11.01
N ALA A 99 4.34 0.80 10.63
CA ALA A 99 3.92 0.78 9.21
C ALA A 99 3.95 2.15 8.56
N GLY A 100 3.77 3.22 9.34
CA GLY A 100 3.68 4.58 8.84
C GLY A 100 2.42 4.88 8.04
N SER A 101 2.26 6.13 7.63
CA SER A 101 1.05 6.66 6.99
C SER A 101 1.01 6.49 5.45
N VAL A 102 2.07 6.00 4.82
CA VAL A 102 2.15 5.89 3.36
C VAL A 102 1.42 4.65 2.87
N SER A 103 0.42 4.82 2.02
CA SER A 103 -0.52 3.75 1.65
C SER A 103 0.06 2.59 0.83
N ASN A 104 1.28 2.70 0.31
CA ASN A 104 1.90 1.61 -0.46
C ASN A 104 3.40 1.46 -0.15
N ASP A 105 3.76 1.71 1.11
CA ASP A 105 5.12 1.59 1.59
C ASP A 105 5.43 0.13 1.97
N ARG A 106 6.17 -0.56 1.10
CA ARG A 106 6.65 -1.92 1.38
C ARG A 106 7.55 -1.95 2.60
N ASP A 107 8.39 -0.95 2.75
CA ASP A 107 9.33 -0.86 3.86
C ASP A 107 8.59 -0.61 5.19
N GLY A 108 7.48 0.14 5.14
CA GLY A 108 6.57 0.28 6.27
C GLY A 108 5.96 -1.05 6.71
N LEU A 109 5.51 -1.87 5.77
CA LEU A 109 4.99 -3.20 6.10
C LEU A 109 6.08 -4.14 6.65
N VAL A 110 7.31 -4.05 6.16
CA VAL A 110 8.46 -4.80 6.71
C VAL A 110 8.75 -4.37 8.15
N ARG A 111 8.73 -3.06 8.43
CA ARG A 111 8.89 -2.56 9.81
C ARG A 111 7.75 -3.01 10.71
N ALA A 112 6.51 -2.96 10.24
CA ALA A 112 5.35 -3.42 10.98
C ALA A 112 5.41 -4.92 11.29
N HIS A 113 5.90 -5.73 10.35
CA HIS A 113 6.14 -7.16 10.55
C HIS A 113 7.17 -7.39 11.65
N ALA A 114 8.33 -6.73 11.53
CA ALA A 114 9.37 -6.81 12.55
C ALA A 114 8.90 -6.33 13.93
N GLN A 115 8.07 -5.28 13.98
CA GLN A 115 7.46 -4.79 15.22
C GLN A 115 6.49 -5.82 15.82
N ALA A 116 5.68 -6.48 15.01
CA ALA A 116 4.78 -7.52 15.49
C ALA A 116 5.57 -8.72 16.06
N GLU A 117 6.59 -9.20 15.35
CA GLU A 117 7.47 -10.28 15.83
C GLU A 117 8.22 -9.92 17.11
N SER A 118 8.78 -8.70 17.19
CA SER A 118 9.52 -8.26 18.36
C SER A 118 8.65 -7.95 19.58
N SER A 119 7.34 -7.83 19.39
CA SER A 119 6.40 -7.57 20.48
C SER A 119 6.31 -8.72 21.50
N GLY A 120 6.72 -9.93 21.10
CA GLY A 120 6.62 -11.12 21.93
C GLY A 120 5.20 -11.70 22.04
N TRP A 121 4.21 -11.06 21.41
CA TRP A 121 2.81 -11.51 21.40
C TRP A 121 2.48 -12.49 20.28
N PHE A 122 3.37 -12.63 19.31
CA PHE A 122 3.24 -13.55 18.20
C PHE A 122 4.31 -14.64 18.28
N GLU A 123 3.90 -15.89 18.21
CA GLU A 123 4.82 -17.01 17.97
C GLU A 123 5.35 -16.91 16.54
N ARG A 124 4.48 -16.50 15.62
CA ARG A 124 4.79 -16.36 14.20
C ARG A 124 3.86 -15.36 13.55
N VAL A 125 4.42 -14.44 12.80
CA VAL A 125 3.68 -13.57 11.88
C VAL A 125 3.73 -14.20 10.49
N GLU A 126 2.56 -14.60 9.98
CA GLU A 126 2.48 -15.29 8.68
C GLU A 126 2.33 -14.30 7.54
N ARG A 127 1.53 -13.26 7.76
CA ARG A 127 1.23 -12.27 6.74
C ARG A 127 0.88 -10.93 7.35
N ILE A 128 1.41 -9.89 6.71
CA ILE A 128 0.97 -8.52 6.94
C ILE A 128 0.66 -7.86 5.60
N GLN A 129 -0.49 -7.20 5.51
CA GLN A 129 -0.89 -6.53 4.28
C GLN A 129 -1.70 -5.27 4.61
N ARG A 130 -1.58 -4.26 3.75
CA ARG A 130 -2.41 -3.07 3.85
C ARG A 130 -3.59 -3.20 2.89
N LEU A 131 -4.79 -3.03 3.41
CA LEU A 131 -6.02 -3.02 2.64
C LEU A 131 -6.23 -1.67 1.93
N PRO A 132 -7.10 -1.60 0.90
CA PRO A 132 -7.36 -0.36 0.17
C PRO A 132 -7.92 0.78 1.02
N ASP A 133 -8.55 0.48 2.14
CA ASP A 133 -9.08 1.44 3.13
C ASP A 133 -8.01 1.98 4.08
N GLY A 134 -6.76 1.50 3.95
CA GLY A 134 -5.64 1.86 4.82
C GLY A 134 -5.46 0.95 6.04
N THR A 135 -6.41 0.06 6.31
CA THR A 135 -6.33 -0.92 7.41
C THR A 135 -5.17 -1.89 7.18
N ILE A 136 -4.40 -2.15 8.22
CA ILE A 136 -3.36 -3.17 8.22
C ILE A 136 -3.97 -4.47 8.73
N ARG A 137 -4.04 -5.45 7.85
CA ARG A 137 -4.46 -6.82 8.20
C ARG A 137 -3.24 -7.63 8.56
N LEU A 138 -3.26 -8.23 9.74
CA LEU A 138 -2.21 -9.08 10.28
C LEU A 138 -2.76 -10.48 10.52
N GLU A 139 -2.08 -11.48 10.00
CA GLU A 139 -2.35 -12.91 10.16
C GLU A 139 -1.16 -13.56 10.83
N GLY A 140 -1.39 -14.38 11.86
CA GLY A 140 -0.33 -15.07 12.57
C GLY A 140 -0.84 -15.82 13.79
N SER A 141 0.01 -16.68 14.32
CA SER A 141 -0.26 -17.39 15.59
C SER A 141 0.19 -16.54 16.76
N MET A 142 -0.69 -16.37 17.74
CA MET A 142 -0.41 -15.59 18.94
C MET A 142 -0.04 -16.50 20.11
N VAL A 143 0.87 -16.00 20.94
CA VAL A 143 1.24 -16.65 22.20
C VAL A 143 0.04 -16.68 23.13
N THR A 144 -0.25 -17.83 23.70
CA THR A 144 -1.34 -17.97 24.67
C THR A 144 -0.79 -17.75 26.09
N PRO A 145 -1.26 -16.74 26.83
CA PRO A 145 -0.88 -16.56 28.22
C PRO A 145 -1.28 -17.76 29.07
N PHE A 146 -0.39 -18.25 29.90
CA PHE A 146 -0.58 -19.39 30.78
C PHE A 146 -0.85 -18.99 32.22
N ALA A 147 -0.13 -17.98 32.72
CA ALA A 147 -0.25 -17.52 34.09
C ALA A 147 0.03 -16.02 34.23
N VAL A 148 -0.33 -15.50 35.39
CA VAL A 148 -0.02 -14.12 35.82
C VAL A 148 1.04 -14.18 36.92
N ILE A 149 2.07 -13.34 36.81
CA ILE A 149 3.04 -13.10 37.86
C ILE A 149 2.81 -11.69 38.39
N ARG A 150 2.57 -11.55 39.69
CA ARG A 150 2.51 -10.24 40.35
C ARG A 150 3.90 -9.83 40.77
N TRP A 151 4.34 -8.70 40.20
CA TRP A 151 5.60 -8.07 40.59
C TRP A 151 5.36 -6.60 40.95
N GLY A 152 5.57 -6.28 42.23
CA GLY A 152 5.22 -4.97 42.79
C GLY A 152 3.71 -4.70 42.64
N GLU A 153 3.37 -3.58 42.05
CA GLU A 153 1.98 -3.16 41.77
C GLU A 153 1.53 -3.45 40.35
N LYS A 154 2.12 -4.44 39.69
CA LYS A 154 1.78 -4.82 38.30
C LYS A 154 1.66 -6.32 38.17
N ASP A 155 0.74 -6.72 37.27
CA ASP A 155 0.56 -8.09 36.85
C ASP A 155 1.21 -8.26 35.47
N HIS A 156 2.06 -9.28 35.34
CA HIS A 156 2.74 -9.64 34.10
C HIS A 156 2.26 -11.01 33.65
N LEU A 157 2.02 -11.15 32.35
CA LEU A 157 1.65 -12.41 31.76
C LEU A 157 2.88 -13.22 31.39
N VAL A 158 2.77 -14.54 31.58
CA VAL A 158 3.79 -15.49 31.15
C VAL A 158 3.14 -16.58 30.29
N ASP A 159 3.87 -17.08 29.33
CA ASP A 159 3.49 -18.22 28.51
C ASP A 159 3.76 -19.55 29.24
N ALA A 160 3.45 -20.67 28.57
CA ALA A 160 3.66 -22.01 29.12
C ALA A 160 5.13 -22.37 29.35
N ASP A 161 6.05 -21.69 28.62
CA ASP A 161 7.49 -21.88 28.76
C ASP A 161 8.10 -20.97 29.84
N GLY A 162 7.27 -20.15 30.51
CA GLY A 162 7.69 -19.22 31.55
C GLY A 162 8.30 -17.94 30.99
N ARG A 163 8.12 -17.66 29.69
CA ARG A 163 8.58 -16.43 29.07
C ARG A 163 7.62 -15.29 29.43
N LEU A 164 8.19 -14.18 29.85
CA LEU A 164 7.44 -12.96 30.13
C LEU A 164 6.95 -12.31 28.83
N LEU A 165 5.66 -11.97 28.81
CA LEU A 165 5.07 -11.21 27.72
C LEU A 165 5.24 -9.71 28.00
N ASP A 166 5.60 -8.96 26.97
CA ASP A 166 5.96 -7.52 27.10
C ASP A 166 4.72 -6.63 27.30
N TRP A 167 4.05 -6.84 28.43
CA TRP A 167 2.95 -5.98 28.87
C TRP A 167 2.72 -6.11 30.38
N ALA A 168 2.50 -5.00 31.03
CA ALA A 168 2.20 -4.97 32.45
C ALA A 168 0.81 -4.39 32.70
N PHE A 169 0.00 -5.11 33.42
CA PHE A 169 -1.38 -4.77 33.74
C PHE A 169 -1.50 -4.19 35.14
N ALA A 170 -2.57 -3.44 35.40
CA ALA A 170 -2.96 -3.12 36.76
C ALA A 170 -3.30 -4.41 37.55
N PRO A 171 -3.03 -4.47 38.85
CA PRO A 171 -3.29 -5.67 39.64
C PRO A 171 -4.74 -6.16 39.50
N GLY A 172 -4.89 -7.42 39.12
CA GLY A 172 -6.18 -8.05 38.92
C GLY A 172 -6.86 -7.78 37.59
N SER A 173 -6.28 -6.96 36.69
CA SER A 173 -6.84 -6.68 35.36
C SER A 173 -6.35 -7.66 34.27
N ALA A 174 -5.26 -8.36 34.50
CA ALA A 174 -4.62 -9.27 33.53
C ALA A 174 -5.40 -10.56 33.23
N GLY A 175 -6.65 -10.62 33.61
CA GLY A 175 -7.52 -11.76 33.35
C GLY A 175 -7.76 -12.62 34.59
N SER A 176 -8.96 -12.53 35.13
CA SER A 176 -9.40 -13.27 36.33
C SER A 176 -9.44 -14.81 36.16
N GLN A 177 -9.14 -15.32 34.97
CA GLN A 177 -9.18 -16.74 34.64
C GLN A 177 -7.81 -17.42 34.62
N LEU A 178 -6.71 -16.63 34.68
CA LEU A 178 -5.37 -17.18 34.68
C LEU A 178 -4.89 -17.40 36.11
N PRO A 179 -4.13 -18.49 36.38
CA PRO A 179 -3.57 -18.73 37.68
C PRO A 179 -2.55 -17.61 38.05
N LEU A 180 -2.69 -17.07 39.25
CA LEU A 180 -1.76 -16.09 39.78
C LEU A 180 -0.60 -16.82 40.50
N LEU A 181 0.60 -16.64 39.99
CA LEU A 181 1.83 -17.13 40.59
C LEU A 181 2.34 -16.09 41.58
N VAL A 182 2.41 -16.47 42.84
CA VAL A 182 2.91 -15.62 43.92
C VAL A 182 4.18 -16.21 44.51
N GLY A 183 5.06 -15.38 45.08
CA GLY A 183 6.26 -15.83 45.75
C GLY A 183 7.51 -15.89 44.90
N THR A 184 7.49 -15.31 43.70
CA THR A 184 8.70 -15.11 42.91
C THR A 184 9.63 -14.14 43.61
N ARG A 185 10.83 -14.62 43.99
CA ARG A 185 11.85 -13.80 44.70
C ARG A 185 12.74 -13.02 43.73
N THR A 186 12.71 -13.38 42.48
CA THR A 186 13.53 -12.76 41.41
C THR A 186 12.64 -11.94 40.50
N PRO A 187 13.03 -10.69 40.15
CA PRO A 187 12.31 -9.90 39.17
C PRO A 187 12.28 -10.65 37.84
N PRO A 188 11.19 -10.51 37.07
CA PRO A 188 11.09 -11.06 35.73
C PRO A 188 12.07 -10.40 34.76
#